data_40e3065ad9116ad9a649b34401c49af7
#
_entry.id   40e3065ad9116ad9a649b34401c49af7
#
_cell.length_a   1.000
_cell.length_b   1.000
_cell.length_c   1.000
_cell.angle_alpha   90.00
_cell.angle_beta   90.00
_cell.angle_gamma   90.00
#
_symmetry.space_group_name_H-M   'P 1'
#
loop_
_entity.id
_entity.type
_entity.pdbx_description
1 polymer ?
#
loop_
_entity_poly.entity_id
_entity_poly.type
_entity_poly.pdbx_seq_one_letter_code
_entity_poly.pdbx_strand_id
1 'polypeptide(L)'
;EQQLQKASVVLVGPGLVDDERGEELLQTVFHHSNQDQTLILDGGALSIFAKTGMKFPKAQLVLTPHQREWQVLSGLDLDSQGTEETGETLKRFPSGTILVQKGPATRIWQAAQVDCYQLSVGGPYQATGGMGDTLAGMIAGFAGQFPQANLYERVTVATYLHSAIAQKLSEDNFVVLPTTISQHIPAFMKKIQKDT
;
A
#
# COMPACT_ATOMS: atom_id res chain seq x y z
N GLU A 1 -21.12 -8.03 5.68
CA GLU A 1 -21.48 -6.64 6.05
C GLU A 1 -21.18 -6.35 7.53
N GLN A 2 -21.70 -7.14 8.50
CA GLN A 2 -21.49 -6.90 9.94
C GLN A 2 -20.00 -6.88 10.37
N GLN A 3 -19.14 -7.69 9.75
CA GLN A 3 -17.70 -7.70 10.03
C GLN A 3 -17.02 -6.46 9.48
N LEU A 4 -17.44 -6.02 8.29
CA LEU A 4 -16.91 -4.82 7.65
C LEU A 4 -17.16 -3.56 8.51
N GLN A 5 -18.37 -3.44 9.08
CA GLN A 5 -18.74 -2.31 9.93
C GLN A 5 -17.94 -2.23 11.24
N LYS A 6 -17.38 -3.35 11.71
CA LYS A 6 -16.57 -3.43 12.96
C LYS A 6 -15.07 -3.24 12.73
N ALA A 7 -14.63 -3.38 11.49
CA ALA A 7 -13.22 -3.27 11.15
C ALA A 7 -12.78 -1.80 11.09
N SER A 8 -11.67 -1.46 11.73
CA SER A 8 -11.03 -0.14 11.57
C SER A 8 -10.20 -0.05 10.29
N VAL A 9 -9.68 -1.19 9.82
CA VAL A 9 -8.89 -1.31 8.60
C VAL A 9 -9.41 -2.47 7.76
N VAL A 10 -9.54 -2.25 6.47
CA VAL A 10 -9.96 -3.26 5.49
C VAL A 10 -8.93 -3.31 4.36
N LEU A 11 -8.33 -4.47 4.14
CA LEU A 11 -7.45 -4.75 3.02
C LEU A 11 -8.21 -5.57 1.98
N VAL A 12 -8.23 -5.10 0.73
CA VAL A 12 -8.88 -5.78 -0.40
C VAL A 12 -7.91 -5.83 -1.57
N GLY A 13 -7.86 -6.98 -2.24
CA GLY A 13 -7.17 -7.08 -3.52
C GLY A 13 -6.13 -8.19 -3.64
N PRO A 14 -5.33 -8.55 -2.60
CA PRO A 14 -4.47 -9.72 -2.68
C PRO A 14 -5.27 -10.96 -3.09
N GLY A 15 -4.94 -11.54 -4.24
CA GLY A 15 -5.64 -12.71 -4.77
C GLY A 15 -7.06 -12.47 -5.32
N LEU A 16 -7.55 -11.24 -5.32
CA LEU A 16 -8.86 -10.92 -5.90
C LEU A 16 -8.78 -11.01 -7.43
N VAL A 17 -9.71 -11.76 -8.01
CA VAL A 17 -9.81 -11.88 -9.47
C VAL A 17 -10.58 -10.68 -10.03
N ASP A 18 -10.10 -10.15 -11.18
CA ASP A 18 -10.79 -9.10 -11.94
C ASP A 18 -11.91 -9.73 -12.78
N ASP A 19 -13.01 -10.04 -12.10
CA ASP A 19 -14.24 -10.58 -12.67
C ASP A 19 -15.48 -9.92 -12.03
N GLU A 20 -16.67 -10.33 -12.46
CA GLU A 20 -17.94 -9.79 -11.97
C GLU A 20 -18.08 -9.93 -10.43
N ARG A 21 -17.61 -11.04 -9.87
CA ARG A 21 -17.67 -11.26 -8.40
C ARG A 21 -16.70 -10.36 -7.64
N GLY A 22 -15.50 -10.16 -8.21
CA GLY A 22 -14.53 -9.23 -7.65
C GLY A 22 -15.06 -7.79 -7.67
N GLU A 23 -15.72 -7.40 -8.75
CA GLU A 23 -16.37 -6.10 -8.87
C GLU A 23 -17.50 -5.92 -7.86
N GLU A 24 -18.41 -6.88 -7.73
CA GLU A 24 -19.50 -6.87 -6.74
C GLU A 24 -18.95 -6.79 -5.30
N LEU A 25 -17.88 -7.53 -5.01
CA LEU A 25 -17.22 -7.47 -3.70
C LEU A 25 -16.67 -6.08 -3.42
N LEU A 26 -15.94 -5.50 -4.37
CA LEU A 26 -15.34 -4.17 -4.20
C LEU A 26 -16.41 -3.10 -4.06
N GLN A 27 -17.49 -3.15 -4.86
CA GLN A 27 -18.66 -2.27 -4.74
C GLN A 27 -19.29 -2.36 -3.35
N THR A 28 -19.47 -3.59 -2.83
CA THR A 28 -20.01 -3.83 -1.50
C THR A 28 -19.12 -3.22 -0.42
N VAL A 29 -17.80 -3.40 -0.53
CA VAL A 29 -16.84 -2.81 0.41
C VAL A 29 -16.90 -1.28 0.37
N PHE A 30 -16.92 -0.68 -0.82
CA PHE A 30 -16.99 0.78 -0.98
C PHE A 30 -18.29 1.35 -0.42
N HIS A 31 -19.42 0.68 -0.70
CA HIS A 31 -20.74 1.12 -0.25
C HIS A 31 -20.87 1.13 1.28
N HIS A 32 -20.34 0.11 1.94
CA HIS A 32 -20.47 -0.09 3.38
C HIS A 32 -19.31 0.52 4.19
N SER A 33 -18.28 1.04 3.55
CA SER A 33 -17.19 1.72 4.23
C SER A 33 -17.60 3.10 4.75
N ASN A 34 -16.98 3.54 5.85
CA ASN A 34 -17.26 4.83 6.48
C ASN A 34 -15.96 5.62 6.72
N GLN A 35 -16.11 6.89 7.12
CA GLN A 35 -15.00 7.84 7.27
C GLN A 35 -14.00 7.48 8.39
N ASP A 36 -14.40 6.62 9.34
CA ASP A 36 -13.55 6.22 10.47
C ASP A 36 -12.68 5.00 10.12
N GLN A 37 -12.83 4.48 8.90
CA GLN A 37 -12.11 3.31 8.41
C GLN A 37 -10.97 3.69 7.47
N THR A 38 -9.95 2.83 7.45
CA THR A 38 -8.91 2.84 6.42
C THR A 38 -9.16 1.69 5.46
N LEU A 39 -9.23 1.98 4.17
CA LEU A 39 -9.37 1.00 3.10
C LEU A 39 -8.08 0.93 2.29
N ILE A 40 -7.45 -0.23 2.25
CA ILE A 40 -6.23 -0.50 1.51
C ILE A 40 -6.58 -1.31 0.28
N LEU A 41 -6.21 -0.81 -0.91
CA LEU A 41 -6.39 -1.49 -2.18
C LEU A 41 -5.05 -1.92 -2.75
N ASP A 42 -4.93 -3.21 -3.07
CA ASP A 42 -3.76 -3.80 -3.72
C ASP A 42 -4.20 -4.76 -4.85
N GLY A 43 -3.31 -5.10 -5.77
CA GLY A 43 -3.53 -6.14 -6.77
C GLY A 43 -4.86 -6.02 -7.54
N GLY A 44 -5.68 -7.09 -7.53
CA GLY A 44 -6.93 -7.14 -8.26
C GLY A 44 -7.92 -6.03 -7.94
N ALA A 45 -7.95 -5.53 -6.69
CA ALA A 45 -8.83 -4.42 -6.34
C ALA A 45 -8.44 -3.11 -7.04
N LEU A 46 -7.13 -2.86 -7.24
CA LEU A 46 -6.66 -1.70 -8.01
C LEU A 46 -7.06 -1.79 -9.48
N SER A 47 -6.94 -2.99 -10.08
CA SER A 47 -7.34 -3.25 -11.47
C SER A 47 -8.83 -3.00 -11.67
N ILE A 48 -9.67 -3.58 -10.81
CA ILE A 48 -11.12 -3.39 -10.84
C ILE A 48 -11.48 -1.92 -10.67
N PHE A 49 -10.89 -1.25 -9.67
CA PHE A 49 -11.17 0.15 -9.40
C PHE A 49 -10.82 1.07 -10.58
N ALA A 50 -9.65 0.84 -11.21
CA ALA A 50 -9.22 1.61 -12.36
C ALA A 50 -10.14 1.42 -13.58
N LYS A 51 -10.62 0.18 -13.81
CA LYS A 51 -11.44 -0.22 -14.96
C LYS A 51 -12.89 0.27 -14.85
N THR A 52 -13.44 0.19 -13.64
CA THR A 52 -14.87 0.45 -13.43
C THR A 52 -15.19 1.93 -13.21
N GLY A 53 -14.21 2.73 -12.80
CA GLY A 53 -14.43 4.13 -12.46
C GLY A 53 -15.41 4.34 -11.30
N MET A 54 -15.46 3.39 -10.35
CA MET A 54 -16.28 3.50 -9.15
C MET A 54 -16.05 4.82 -8.42
N LYS A 55 -17.07 5.35 -7.81
CA LYS A 55 -16.94 6.52 -6.93
C LYS A 55 -16.04 6.17 -5.73
N PHE A 56 -15.23 7.12 -5.33
CA PHE A 56 -14.39 6.96 -4.14
C PHE A 56 -15.23 6.61 -2.91
N PRO A 57 -14.75 5.66 -2.07
CA PRO A 57 -15.40 5.33 -0.80
C PRO A 57 -15.27 6.48 0.20
N LYS A 58 -16.02 6.42 1.30
CA LYS A 58 -15.92 7.40 2.39
C LYS A 58 -14.70 7.17 3.28
N ALA A 59 -14.15 5.96 3.27
CA ALA A 59 -12.97 5.59 4.05
C ALA A 59 -11.71 6.33 3.58
N GLN A 60 -10.73 6.47 4.47
CA GLN A 60 -9.39 6.89 4.06
C GLN A 60 -8.78 5.83 3.15
N LEU A 61 -8.27 6.24 1.99
CA LEU A 61 -7.70 5.33 1.01
C LEU A 61 -6.19 5.20 1.15
N VAL A 62 -5.72 3.96 1.06
CA VAL A 62 -4.32 3.63 0.80
C VAL A 62 -4.26 2.76 -0.45
N LEU A 63 -3.50 3.18 -1.44
CA LEU A 63 -3.31 2.49 -2.71
C LEU A 63 -1.86 2.00 -2.79
N THR A 64 -1.65 0.74 -3.17
CA THR A 64 -0.31 0.15 -3.20
C THR A 64 0.05 -0.40 -4.60
N PRO A 65 -0.09 0.41 -5.68
CA PRO A 65 0.17 -0.08 -7.02
C PRO A 65 1.65 -0.29 -7.32
N HIS A 66 1.97 -1.32 -8.09
CA HIS A 66 3.21 -1.36 -8.85
C HIS A 66 3.08 -0.47 -10.11
N GLN A 67 4.18 -0.27 -10.86
CA GLN A 67 4.22 0.67 -11.98
C GLN A 67 3.12 0.44 -13.03
N ARG A 68 2.80 -0.82 -13.37
CA ARG A 68 1.75 -1.13 -14.36
C ARG A 68 0.33 -0.90 -13.80
N GLU A 69 0.10 -1.22 -12.53
CA GLU A 69 -1.17 -0.90 -11.86
C GLU A 69 -1.36 0.62 -11.77
N TRP A 70 -0.27 1.35 -11.46
CA TRP A 70 -0.31 2.80 -11.44
C TRP A 70 -0.57 3.38 -12.85
N GLN A 71 0.02 2.81 -13.91
CA GLN A 71 -0.28 3.20 -15.29
C GLN A 71 -1.78 3.12 -15.59
N VAL A 72 -2.42 2.01 -15.25
CA VAL A 72 -3.86 1.83 -15.51
C VAL A 72 -4.71 2.78 -14.66
N LEU A 73 -4.36 2.95 -13.39
CA LEU A 73 -5.11 3.78 -12.44
C LEU A 73 -4.93 5.28 -12.71
N SER A 74 -3.74 5.70 -13.10
CA SER A 74 -3.38 7.10 -13.31
C SER A 74 -3.60 7.60 -14.74
N GLY A 75 -3.47 6.68 -15.72
CA GLY A 75 -3.39 7.00 -17.14
C GLY A 75 -1.99 7.47 -17.58
N LEU A 76 -1.00 7.46 -16.69
CA LEU A 76 0.39 7.85 -17.01
C LEU A 76 1.14 6.66 -17.61
N ASP A 77 1.84 6.88 -18.71
CA ASP A 77 2.77 5.88 -19.26
C ASP A 77 3.90 5.57 -18.27
N LEU A 78 4.51 4.38 -18.40
CA LEU A 78 5.56 3.92 -17.49
C LEU A 78 6.72 4.91 -17.36
N ASP A 79 7.11 5.53 -18.47
CA ASP A 79 8.19 6.51 -18.52
C ASP A 79 7.79 7.89 -18.00
N SER A 80 6.49 8.12 -17.80
CA SER A 80 5.90 9.38 -17.31
C SER A 80 5.46 9.32 -15.85
N GLN A 81 5.88 8.32 -15.09
CA GLN A 81 5.56 8.18 -13.67
C GLN A 81 6.58 8.89 -12.77
N GLY A 82 7.01 10.07 -13.18
CA GLY A 82 7.90 10.94 -12.43
C GLY A 82 7.22 11.56 -11.20
N THR A 83 7.99 12.38 -10.48
CA THR A 83 7.50 13.01 -9.25
C THR A 83 6.43 14.05 -9.55
N GLU A 84 6.64 14.88 -10.55
CA GLU A 84 5.72 15.95 -10.93
C GLU A 84 4.39 15.39 -11.46
N GLU A 85 4.45 14.49 -12.43
CA GLU A 85 3.27 13.91 -13.09
C GLU A 85 2.43 13.08 -12.12
N THR A 86 3.08 12.32 -11.23
CA THR A 86 2.39 11.56 -10.19
C THR A 86 1.71 12.49 -9.19
N GLY A 87 2.39 13.55 -8.76
CA GLY A 87 1.83 14.55 -7.83
C GLY A 87 0.62 15.27 -8.43
N GLU A 88 0.69 15.69 -9.71
CA GLU A 88 -0.45 16.30 -10.40
C GLU A 88 -1.63 15.32 -10.53
N THR A 89 -1.34 14.07 -10.87
CA THR A 89 -2.37 13.03 -10.99
C THR A 89 -3.08 12.76 -9.67
N LEU A 90 -2.36 12.78 -8.55
CA LEU A 90 -2.92 12.56 -7.22
C LEU A 90 -3.93 13.63 -6.79
N LYS A 91 -3.92 14.81 -7.39
CA LYS A 91 -4.93 15.85 -7.13
C LYS A 91 -6.36 15.43 -7.51
N ARG A 92 -6.51 14.38 -8.32
CA ARG A 92 -7.82 13.79 -8.68
C ARG A 92 -8.38 12.87 -7.61
N PHE A 93 -7.56 12.48 -6.63
CA PHE A 93 -7.95 11.60 -5.54
C PHE A 93 -8.42 12.42 -4.31
N PRO A 94 -9.26 11.83 -3.45
CA PRO A 94 -9.66 12.49 -2.21
C PRO A 94 -8.45 12.95 -1.39
N SER A 95 -8.56 14.12 -0.78
CA SER A 95 -7.52 14.62 0.13
C SER A 95 -7.21 13.59 1.21
N GLY A 96 -5.93 13.39 1.51
CA GLY A 96 -5.47 12.40 2.48
C GLY A 96 -5.33 10.98 1.92
N THR A 97 -5.71 10.70 0.66
CA THR A 97 -5.37 9.42 0.00
C THR A 97 -3.87 9.21 0.02
N ILE A 98 -3.42 8.02 0.45
CA ILE A 98 -2.01 7.65 0.47
C ILE A 98 -1.74 6.71 -0.71
N LEU A 99 -0.70 7.02 -1.48
CA LEU A 99 -0.20 6.19 -2.56
C LEU A 99 1.17 5.63 -2.19
N VAL A 100 1.30 4.31 -2.15
CA VAL A 100 2.57 3.60 -2.09
C VAL A 100 2.90 3.12 -3.50
N GLN A 101 3.60 3.94 -4.26
CA GLN A 101 4.02 3.65 -5.63
C GLN A 101 5.21 2.70 -5.60
N LYS A 102 4.93 1.39 -5.74
CA LYS A 102 5.96 0.33 -5.70
C LYS A 102 6.88 0.38 -6.92
N GLY A 103 8.19 0.24 -6.69
CA GLY A 103 9.19 0.24 -7.76
C GLY A 103 10.61 0.15 -7.21
N PRO A 104 11.63 0.25 -8.08
CA PRO A 104 13.04 0.26 -7.64
C PRO A 104 13.35 1.36 -6.61
N ALA A 105 12.64 2.46 -6.67
CA ALA A 105 12.62 3.53 -5.69
C ALA A 105 11.18 3.76 -5.26
N THR A 106 10.70 2.97 -4.29
CA THR A 106 9.33 3.09 -3.78
C THR A 106 9.10 4.47 -3.20
N ARG A 107 8.00 5.12 -3.60
CA ARG A 107 7.61 6.46 -3.14
C ARG A 107 6.28 6.39 -2.41
N ILE A 108 6.19 7.12 -1.31
CA ILE A 108 4.96 7.25 -0.52
C ILE A 108 4.49 8.70 -0.64
N TRP A 109 3.26 8.86 -1.07
CA TRP A 109 2.61 10.12 -1.33
C TRP A 109 1.39 10.30 -0.44
N GLN A 110 1.02 11.54 -0.19
CA GLN A 110 -0.28 11.87 0.35
C GLN A 110 -0.94 12.89 -0.57
N ALA A 111 -2.15 12.60 -1.04
CA ALA A 111 -2.91 13.52 -1.89
C ALA A 111 -3.11 14.86 -1.17
N ALA A 112 -2.98 15.96 -1.93
CA ALA A 112 -2.94 17.34 -1.46
C ALA A 112 -1.64 17.77 -0.74
N GLN A 113 -0.62 16.91 -0.63
CA GLN A 113 0.74 17.30 -0.23
C GLN A 113 1.62 17.47 -1.48
N VAL A 114 2.63 18.34 -1.37
CA VAL A 114 3.53 18.65 -2.49
C VAL A 114 4.63 17.59 -2.63
N ASP A 115 5.14 17.11 -1.50
CA ASP A 115 6.29 16.22 -1.46
C ASP A 115 5.89 14.75 -1.26
N CYS A 116 6.77 13.84 -1.71
CA CYS A 116 6.69 12.42 -1.40
C CYS A 116 7.91 11.99 -0.57
N TYR A 117 7.72 10.94 0.20
CA TYR A 117 8.84 10.24 0.83
C TYR A 117 9.33 9.13 -0.12
N GLN A 118 10.58 9.20 -0.54
CA GLN A 118 11.20 8.15 -1.33
C GLN A 118 12.05 7.27 -0.42
N LEU A 119 11.84 5.94 -0.48
CA LEU A 119 12.64 4.99 0.28
C LEU A 119 14.10 5.00 -0.19
N SER A 120 15.02 4.97 0.77
CA SER A 120 16.45 4.78 0.56
C SER A 120 16.90 3.33 0.74
N VAL A 121 15.96 2.42 1.02
CA VAL A 121 16.19 0.99 1.28
C VAL A 121 15.36 0.14 0.33
N GLY A 122 15.81 -1.10 0.12
CA GLY A 122 15.18 -2.04 -0.81
C GLY A 122 16.11 -2.42 -1.96
N GLY A 123 15.74 -3.45 -2.71
CA GLY A 123 16.55 -3.92 -3.83
C GLY A 123 15.94 -5.12 -4.56
N PRO A 124 16.65 -5.63 -5.60
CA PRO A 124 16.13 -6.69 -6.47
C PRO A 124 15.87 -8.03 -5.75
N TYR A 125 16.48 -8.26 -4.61
CA TYR A 125 16.25 -9.43 -3.75
C TYR A 125 14.80 -9.52 -3.23
N GLN A 126 14.00 -8.46 -3.38
CA GLN A 126 12.56 -8.42 -3.06
C GLN A 126 11.66 -8.78 -4.25
N ALA A 127 12.21 -9.09 -5.42
CA ALA A 127 11.43 -9.38 -6.62
C ALA A 127 10.91 -10.83 -6.62
N THR A 128 10.11 -11.19 -5.61
CA THR A 128 9.51 -12.52 -5.44
C THR A 128 7.98 -12.44 -5.34
N GLY A 129 7.29 -13.51 -5.73
CA GLY A 129 5.83 -13.60 -5.59
C GLY A 129 5.40 -13.47 -4.13
N GLY A 130 4.29 -12.77 -3.87
CA GLY A 130 3.75 -12.54 -2.54
C GLY A 130 4.42 -11.38 -1.76
N MET A 131 5.44 -10.74 -2.32
CA MET A 131 6.10 -9.62 -1.67
C MET A 131 5.17 -8.40 -1.53
N GLY A 132 4.36 -8.13 -2.56
CA GLY A 132 3.32 -7.10 -2.52
C GLY A 132 2.25 -7.39 -1.47
N ASP A 133 1.77 -8.65 -1.42
CA ASP A 133 0.77 -9.09 -0.44
C ASP A 133 1.27 -8.92 1.00
N THR A 134 2.55 -9.26 1.23
CA THR A 134 3.19 -9.06 2.54
C THR A 134 3.28 -7.58 2.90
N LEU A 135 3.67 -6.72 1.96
CA LEU A 135 3.68 -5.27 2.17
C LEU A 135 2.29 -4.74 2.50
N ALA A 136 1.27 -5.12 1.72
CA ALA A 136 -0.11 -4.70 1.95
C ALA A 136 -0.63 -5.17 3.32
N GLY A 137 -0.29 -6.40 3.73
CA GLY A 137 -0.59 -6.93 5.06
C GLY A 137 0.11 -6.17 6.18
N MET A 138 1.38 -5.82 6.01
CA MET A 138 2.12 -4.99 6.97
C MET A 138 1.50 -3.59 7.09
N ILE A 139 1.16 -2.96 5.98
CA ILE A 139 0.47 -1.66 5.97
C ILE A 139 -0.85 -1.75 6.73
N ALA A 140 -1.64 -2.81 6.50
CA ALA A 140 -2.91 -3.02 7.21
C ALA A 140 -2.70 -3.18 8.73
N GLY A 141 -1.70 -3.97 9.13
CA GLY A 141 -1.35 -4.15 10.53
C GLY A 141 -0.93 -2.85 11.21
N PHE A 142 -0.08 -2.05 10.56
CA PHE A 142 0.36 -0.75 11.09
C PHE A 142 -0.76 0.30 11.06
N ALA A 143 -1.60 0.31 10.04
CA ALA A 143 -2.75 1.20 9.98
C ALA A 143 -3.74 0.96 11.13
N GLY A 144 -3.91 -0.30 11.57
CA GLY A 144 -4.78 -0.67 12.69
C GLY A 144 -4.15 -0.49 14.08
N GLN A 145 -2.84 -0.22 14.13
CA GLN A 145 -2.09 0.00 15.36
C GLN A 145 -1.58 1.44 15.43
N PHE A 146 -0.99 1.82 16.56
CA PHE A 146 -0.35 3.12 16.76
C PHE A 146 -1.25 4.33 16.45
N PRO A 147 -2.42 4.44 17.11
CA PRO A 147 -3.40 5.50 16.82
C PRO A 147 -2.88 6.93 17.10
N GLN A 148 -1.75 7.08 17.79
CA GLN A 148 -1.10 8.36 18.07
C GLN A 148 -0.39 8.95 16.84
N ALA A 149 0.05 8.10 15.92
CA ALA A 149 0.65 8.52 14.65
C ALA A 149 -0.45 8.70 13.58
N ASN A 150 -0.25 9.66 12.67
CA ASN A 150 -1.17 9.80 11.56
C ASN A 150 -1.03 8.61 10.57
N LEU A 151 -2.01 8.42 9.68
CA LEU A 151 -2.04 7.29 8.77
C LEU A 151 -0.84 7.29 7.80
N TYR A 152 -0.41 8.46 7.32
CA TYR A 152 0.74 8.58 6.42
C TYR A 152 2.03 8.09 7.08
N GLU A 153 2.27 8.46 8.33
CA GLU A 153 3.42 7.97 9.10
C GLU A 153 3.39 6.47 9.29
N ARG A 154 2.22 5.91 9.65
CA ARG A 154 2.03 4.45 9.83
C ARG A 154 2.32 3.68 8.55
N VAL A 155 1.81 4.14 7.41
CA VAL A 155 2.05 3.55 6.08
C VAL A 155 3.52 3.67 5.69
N THR A 156 4.13 4.82 5.92
CA THR A 156 5.55 5.07 5.61
C THR A 156 6.45 4.14 6.42
N VAL A 157 6.22 4.02 7.73
CA VAL A 157 7.00 3.15 8.61
C VAL A 157 6.82 1.68 8.22
N ALA A 158 5.61 1.22 7.92
CA ALA A 158 5.36 -0.15 7.46
C ALA A 158 6.11 -0.46 6.16
N THR A 159 6.08 0.47 5.20
CA THR A 159 6.76 0.33 3.92
C THR A 159 8.28 0.34 4.08
N TYR A 160 8.81 1.23 4.92
CA TYR A 160 10.22 1.27 5.26
C TYR A 160 10.69 -0.03 5.91
N LEU A 161 9.98 -0.50 6.94
CA LEU A 161 10.34 -1.73 7.67
C LEU A 161 10.35 -2.95 6.75
N HIS A 162 9.36 -3.08 5.87
CA HIS A 162 9.32 -4.15 4.88
C HIS A 162 10.60 -4.19 4.04
N SER A 163 11.03 -3.05 3.51
CA SER A 163 12.22 -2.97 2.67
C SER A 163 13.53 -3.04 3.47
N ALA A 164 13.58 -2.45 4.67
CA ALA A 164 14.77 -2.48 5.53
C ALA A 164 15.06 -3.90 6.08
N ILE A 165 14.02 -4.65 6.45
CA ILE A 165 14.17 -6.06 6.85
C ILE A 165 14.69 -6.88 5.66
N ALA A 166 14.10 -6.70 4.47
CA ALA A 166 14.55 -7.39 3.28
C ALA A 166 16.01 -7.08 2.93
N GLN A 167 16.40 -5.81 3.03
CA GLN A 167 17.79 -5.40 2.81
C GLN A 167 18.73 -6.08 3.82
N LYS A 168 18.37 -6.12 5.09
CA LYS A 168 19.20 -6.80 6.11
C LYS A 168 19.32 -8.31 5.82
N LEU A 169 18.22 -8.95 5.42
CA LEU A 169 18.22 -10.37 5.09
C LEU A 169 19.03 -10.68 3.81
N SER A 170 19.13 -9.74 2.89
CA SER A 170 19.89 -9.90 1.65
C SER A 170 21.40 -9.94 1.84
N GLU A 171 21.91 -9.57 3.01
CA GLU A 171 23.32 -9.70 3.33
C GLU A 171 23.78 -11.17 3.33
N ASP A 172 22.87 -12.09 3.69
CA ASP A 172 23.13 -13.53 3.78
C ASP A 172 22.31 -14.35 2.77
N ASN A 173 21.43 -13.72 1.98
CA ASN A 173 20.50 -14.40 1.07
C ASN A 173 20.41 -13.69 -0.28
N PHE A 174 20.55 -14.40 -1.39
CA PHE A 174 20.31 -13.85 -2.73
C PHE A 174 18.87 -13.44 -2.97
N VAL A 175 17.93 -14.16 -2.35
CA VAL A 175 16.48 -13.95 -2.47
C VAL A 175 15.89 -13.91 -1.09
N VAL A 176 15.06 -12.91 -0.83
CA VAL A 176 14.31 -12.79 0.41
C VAL A 176 12.87 -13.22 0.19
N LEU A 177 12.39 -14.15 1.03
CA LEU A 177 11.02 -14.63 0.94
C LEU A 177 10.08 -13.76 1.80
N PRO A 178 8.82 -13.55 1.35
CA PRO A 178 7.82 -12.79 2.08
C PRO A 178 7.60 -13.26 3.52
N THR A 179 7.53 -14.58 3.72
CA THR A 179 7.37 -15.20 5.04
C THR A 179 8.54 -14.89 5.97
N THR A 180 9.75 -14.82 5.44
CA THR A 180 10.95 -14.49 6.23
C THR A 180 10.89 -13.04 6.71
N ILE A 181 10.42 -12.10 5.89
CA ILE A 181 10.20 -10.71 6.33
C ILE A 181 9.23 -10.69 7.52
N SER A 182 8.07 -11.33 7.38
CA SER A 182 7.04 -11.35 8.43
C SER A 182 7.57 -11.88 9.77
N GLN A 183 8.40 -12.91 9.74
CA GLN A 183 9.02 -13.50 10.93
C GLN A 183 10.01 -12.56 11.63
N HIS A 184 10.63 -11.64 10.89
CA HIS A 184 11.64 -10.73 11.42
C HIS A 184 11.09 -9.38 11.91
N ILE A 185 9.82 -9.06 11.66
CA ILE A 185 9.19 -7.80 12.08
C ILE A 185 9.41 -7.53 13.59
N PRO A 186 9.06 -8.45 14.51
CA PRO A 186 9.14 -8.14 15.94
C PRO A 186 10.58 -7.87 16.41
N ALA A 187 11.54 -8.66 15.92
CA ALA A 187 12.94 -8.51 16.29
C ALA A 187 13.54 -7.20 15.75
N PHE A 188 13.18 -6.84 14.51
CA PHE A 188 13.65 -5.62 13.87
C PHE A 188 13.07 -4.36 14.55
N MET A 189 11.78 -4.36 14.87
CA MET A 189 11.15 -3.28 15.62
C MET A 189 11.79 -3.09 16.99
N LYS A 190 12.10 -4.21 17.70
CA LYS A 190 12.77 -4.16 19.01
C LYS A 190 14.17 -3.57 18.92
N LYS A 191 14.89 -3.81 17.83
CA LYS A 191 16.21 -3.23 17.58
C LYS A 191 16.11 -1.71 17.39
N ILE A 192 15.23 -1.24 16.50
CA ILE A 192 15.03 0.20 16.26
C ILE A 192 14.69 0.93 17.56
N GLN A 193 13.82 0.37 18.39
CA GLN A 193 13.43 0.97 19.68
C GLN A 193 14.61 1.18 20.63
N LYS A 194 15.68 0.39 20.50
CA LYS A 194 16.87 0.53 21.36
C LYS A 194 17.87 1.56 20.85
N ASP A 195 17.82 1.83 19.56
CA ASP A 195 18.74 2.75 18.87
C ASP A 195 18.20 4.19 18.86
N THR A 196 16.96 4.41 19.38
CA THR A 196 16.29 5.71 19.55
C THR A 196 16.28 6.12 21.01
#